data_45caa70e83eb57716010696c1e81c063
#
_entry.id   45caa70e83eb57716010696c1e81c063
#
_cell.length_a   1.000
_cell.length_b   1.000
_cell.length_c   1.000
_cell.angle_alpha   90.00
_cell.angle_beta   90.00
_cell.angle_gamma   90.00
#
_symmetry.space_group_name_H-M   'P 1'
#
loop_
_entity.id
_entity.type
_entity.pdbx_description
1 polymer ?
#
loop_
_entity_poly.entity_id
_entity_poly.type
_entity_poly.pdbx_seq_one_letter_code
_entity_poly.pdbx_strand_id
1 'polypeptide(L)'
;MEINKDFLGKLFEQAVVNPRLRQNLDLRTSANDNSQRMLNALLPGTVVPIHRHPQSTENVFLLCGKIVEVICDENGNEIERIHLDPTVGNYSCVVPQGAWHTVEVLEPSVIYESKDGKYGEDGSETFDAFKAKVAEDKTAPTFSNCFGDLRKNIEYLIGMERQSGRIEEITPLYVSRMLNVPLEEVERVMKEMNI
;
A
#
# COMPACT_ATOMS: atom_id res chain seq x y z
N MET A 1 -28.32 8.38 -14.00
CA MET A 1 -27.17 8.09 -14.91
C MET A 1 -27.17 6.60 -15.14
N GLU A 2 -27.14 6.17 -16.40
CA GLU A 2 -27.03 4.76 -16.77
C GLU A 2 -25.60 4.45 -17.17
N ILE A 3 -25.03 3.36 -16.64
CA ILE A 3 -23.71 2.89 -17.00
C ILE A 3 -23.90 1.76 -18.01
N ASN A 4 -23.90 2.11 -19.29
CA ASN A 4 -24.09 1.23 -20.41
C ASN A 4 -22.89 1.29 -21.37
N LYS A 5 -22.93 0.52 -22.47
CA LYS A 5 -21.83 0.43 -23.43
C LYS A 5 -21.44 1.80 -24.03
N ASP A 6 -22.42 2.66 -24.32
CA ASP A 6 -22.15 3.98 -24.91
C ASP A 6 -21.47 4.91 -23.88
N PHE A 7 -21.89 4.79 -22.63
CA PHE A 7 -21.27 5.54 -21.54
C PHE A 7 -19.79 5.09 -21.33
N LEU A 8 -19.54 3.79 -21.31
CA LEU A 8 -18.17 3.26 -21.17
C LEU A 8 -17.31 3.63 -22.39
N GLY A 9 -17.89 3.69 -23.60
CA GLY A 9 -17.22 4.15 -24.81
C GLY A 9 -16.64 5.56 -24.66
N LYS A 10 -17.38 6.49 -24.04
CA LYS A 10 -16.90 7.86 -23.78
C LYS A 10 -15.72 7.91 -22.81
N LEU A 11 -15.66 6.98 -21.85
CA LEU A 11 -14.49 6.88 -20.94
C LEU A 11 -13.27 6.37 -21.70
N PHE A 12 -13.43 5.43 -22.63
CA PHE A 12 -12.34 4.98 -23.47
C PHE A 12 -11.80 6.07 -24.39
N GLU A 13 -12.68 6.90 -24.99
CA GLU A 13 -12.26 8.05 -25.80
C GLU A 13 -11.35 9.00 -25.00
N GLN A 14 -11.67 9.22 -23.74
CA GLN A 14 -10.86 10.03 -22.82
C GLN A 14 -9.54 9.33 -22.44
N ALA A 15 -9.58 8.01 -22.21
CA ALA A 15 -8.41 7.22 -21.88
C ALA A 15 -7.37 7.21 -23.02
N VAL A 16 -7.83 7.13 -24.28
CA VAL A 16 -6.96 7.12 -25.47
C VAL A 16 -6.09 8.38 -25.57
N VAL A 17 -6.63 9.54 -25.22
CA VAL A 17 -5.89 10.81 -25.28
C VAL A 17 -5.13 11.12 -23.98
N ASN A 18 -5.33 10.33 -22.94
CA ASN A 18 -4.62 10.50 -21.67
C ASN A 18 -3.23 9.86 -21.75
N PRO A 19 -2.13 10.58 -21.45
CA PRO A 19 -0.77 10.02 -21.48
C PRO A 19 -0.56 8.77 -20.62
N ARG A 20 -1.41 8.57 -19.60
CA ARG A 20 -1.39 7.38 -18.73
C ARG A 20 -2.22 6.22 -19.28
N LEU A 21 -2.87 6.38 -20.44
CA LEU A 21 -3.75 5.38 -21.06
C LEU A 21 -4.89 4.93 -20.16
N ARG A 22 -5.37 5.83 -19.28
CA ARG A 22 -6.46 5.57 -18.35
C ARG A 22 -7.28 6.81 -18.06
N GLN A 23 -8.56 6.61 -17.72
CA GLN A 23 -9.48 7.66 -17.32
C GLN A 23 -10.36 7.18 -16.17
N ASN A 24 -10.36 7.91 -15.07
CA ASN A 24 -11.25 7.64 -13.95
C ASN A 24 -12.49 8.52 -13.97
N LEU A 25 -13.57 8.02 -13.38
CA LEU A 25 -14.79 8.77 -13.07
C LEU A 25 -15.17 8.52 -11.61
N ASP A 26 -15.14 9.58 -10.82
CA ASP A 26 -15.54 9.56 -9.42
C ASP A 26 -17.07 9.48 -9.31
N LEU A 27 -17.57 8.47 -8.61
CA LEU A 27 -19.01 8.24 -8.37
C LEU A 27 -19.43 8.62 -6.94
N ARG A 28 -18.56 9.24 -6.18
CA ARG A 28 -18.90 9.68 -4.82
C ARG A 28 -19.97 10.76 -4.86
N THR A 29 -20.76 10.83 -3.79
CA THR A 29 -21.80 11.87 -3.63
C THR A 29 -21.19 13.24 -3.43
N SER A 30 -20.04 13.30 -2.75
CA SER A 30 -19.27 14.53 -2.51
C SER A 30 -17.78 14.21 -2.26
N ALA A 31 -16.93 15.24 -2.31
CA ALA A 31 -15.52 15.12 -1.97
C ALA A 31 -15.27 14.71 -0.51
N ASN A 32 -16.25 14.90 0.37
CA ASN A 32 -16.17 14.52 1.79
C ASN A 32 -16.70 13.12 2.08
N ASP A 33 -17.09 12.37 1.06
CA ASP A 33 -17.57 10.99 1.22
C ASP A 33 -16.41 10.08 1.68
N ASN A 34 -16.65 9.36 2.77
CA ASN A 34 -15.67 8.45 3.37
C ASN A 34 -15.61 7.07 2.68
N SER A 35 -16.25 6.91 1.55
CA SER A 35 -16.13 5.73 0.71
C SER A 35 -15.70 6.12 -0.69
N GLN A 36 -14.78 5.38 -1.27
CA GLN A 36 -14.36 5.57 -2.66
C GLN A 36 -15.21 4.66 -3.55
N ARG A 37 -15.68 5.22 -4.65
CA ARG A 37 -16.44 4.53 -5.67
C ARG A 37 -16.10 5.17 -6.99
N MET A 38 -15.42 4.44 -7.85
CA MET A 38 -15.01 4.99 -9.13
C MET A 38 -15.06 3.97 -10.27
N LEU A 39 -15.23 4.47 -11.46
CA LEU A 39 -14.95 3.73 -12.69
C LEU A 39 -13.56 4.11 -13.18
N ASN A 40 -12.79 3.12 -13.61
CA ASN A 40 -11.52 3.32 -14.29
C ASN A 40 -11.56 2.65 -15.65
N ALA A 41 -11.51 3.44 -16.72
CA ALA A 41 -11.23 2.93 -18.06
C ALA A 41 -9.72 2.80 -18.22
N LEU A 42 -9.26 1.60 -18.58
CA LEU A 42 -7.86 1.21 -18.68
C LEU A 42 -7.60 0.65 -20.06
N LEU A 43 -6.54 1.09 -20.71
CA LEU A 43 -6.10 0.56 -22.00
C LEU A 43 -4.84 -0.29 -21.85
N PRO A 44 -4.59 -1.27 -22.72
CA PRO A 44 -3.32 -1.98 -22.77
C PRO A 44 -2.14 -1.00 -22.84
N GLY A 45 -1.12 -1.25 -22.00
CA GLY A 45 0.00 -0.33 -21.80
C GLY A 45 -0.18 0.65 -20.61
N THR A 46 -1.35 0.69 -19.98
CA THR A 46 -1.51 1.38 -18.70
C THR A 46 -0.54 0.79 -17.68
N VAL A 47 0.22 1.66 -17.02
CA VAL A 47 1.07 1.28 -15.88
C VAL A 47 0.39 1.70 -14.59
N VAL A 48 0.01 0.73 -13.76
CA VAL A 48 -0.44 0.95 -12.39
C VAL A 48 0.73 0.59 -11.49
N PRO A 49 1.32 1.53 -10.73
CA PRO A 49 2.37 1.20 -9.78
C PRO A 49 1.89 0.15 -8.77
N ILE A 50 2.77 -0.73 -8.31
CA ILE A 50 2.46 -1.59 -7.15
C ILE A 50 2.13 -0.67 -5.98
N HIS A 51 0.98 -0.89 -5.35
CA HIS A 51 0.47 -0.06 -4.25
C HIS A 51 -0.33 -0.90 -3.27
N ARG A 52 -0.68 -0.32 -2.14
CA ARG A 52 -1.55 -0.95 -1.15
C ARG A 52 -2.46 0.07 -0.47
N HIS A 53 -3.51 -0.44 0.14
CA HIS A 53 -4.45 0.30 0.97
C HIS A 53 -4.36 -0.22 2.41
N PRO A 54 -3.52 0.39 3.28
CA PRO A 54 -3.27 -0.15 4.61
C PRO A 54 -4.50 -0.22 5.52
N GLN A 55 -5.51 0.60 5.25
CA GLN A 55 -6.68 0.76 6.12
C GLN A 55 -7.96 0.17 5.56
N SER A 56 -7.97 -0.31 4.32
CA SER A 56 -9.18 -0.78 3.66
C SER A 56 -8.95 -1.97 2.74
N THR A 57 -9.99 -2.77 2.60
CA THR A 57 -10.12 -3.78 1.54
C THR A 57 -10.63 -3.09 0.29
N GLU A 58 -10.13 -3.45 -0.88
CA GLU A 58 -10.61 -2.97 -2.16
C GLU A 58 -11.41 -4.03 -2.90
N ASN A 59 -12.57 -3.63 -3.42
CA ASN A 59 -13.39 -4.48 -4.28
C ASN A 59 -13.23 -4.02 -5.72
N VAL A 60 -12.81 -4.92 -6.60
CA VAL A 60 -12.62 -4.67 -8.03
C VAL A 60 -13.63 -5.51 -8.82
N PHE A 61 -14.51 -4.84 -9.58
CA PHE A 61 -15.46 -5.49 -10.49
C PHE A 61 -15.10 -5.10 -11.93
N LEU A 62 -14.91 -6.08 -12.78
CA LEU A 62 -14.65 -5.86 -14.20
C LEU A 62 -15.98 -5.80 -14.98
N LEU A 63 -16.30 -4.62 -15.53
CA LEU A 63 -17.52 -4.41 -16.30
C LEU A 63 -17.37 -4.86 -17.75
N CYS A 64 -16.19 -4.72 -18.33
CA CYS A 64 -15.84 -5.21 -19.67
C CYS A 64 -14.33 -5.31 -19.83
N GLY A 65 -13.88 -6.07 -20.85
CA GLY A 65 -12.47 -6.28 -21.15
C GLY A 65 -11.87 -7.47 -20.41
N LYS A 66 -10.53 -7.47 -20.27
CA LYS A 66 -9.77 -8.50 -19.52
C LYS A 66 -8.60 -7.87 -18.80
N ILE A 67 -8.46 -8.22 -17.54
CA ILE A 67 -7.35 -7.79 -16.69
C ILE A 67 -6.81 -8.94 -15.86
N VAL A 68 -5.62 -8.74 -15.32
CA VAL A 68 -5.08 -9.59 -14.26
C VAL A 68 -4.79 -8.70 -13.06
N GLU A 69 -5.45 -8.98 -11.95
CA GLU A 69 -5.06 -8.42 -10.65
C GLU A 69 -3.88 -9.22 -10.13
N VAL A 70 -2.78 -8.53 -9.83
CA VAL A 70 -1.53 -9.15 -9.38
C VAL A 70 -1.28 -8.78 -7.93
N ILE A 71 -1.25 -9.78 -7.06
CA ILE A 71 -0.92 -9.61 -5.64
C ILE A 71 0.58 -9.88 -5.44
N CYS A 72 1.23 -9.01 -4.65
CA CYS A 72 2.66 -9.06 -4.40
C CYS A 72 2.97 -9.25 -2.91
N ASP A 73 4.16 -9.80 -2.63
CA ASP A 73 4.71 -9.89 -1.29
C ASP A 73 5.34 -8.56 -0.83
N GLU A 74 5.87 -8.53 0.40
CA GLU A 74 6.54 -7.35 0.99
C GLU A 74 7.86 -6.98 0.27
N ASN A 75 8.34 -7.80 -0.65
CA ASN A 75 9.49 -7.51 -1.49
C ASN A 75 9.10 -7.01 -2.89
N GLY A 76 7.79 -7.03 -3.20
CA GLY A 76 7.24 -6.69 -4.51
C GLY A 76 7.31 -7.85 -5.50
N ASN A 77 7.56 -9.09 -5.04
CA ASN A 77 7.47 -10.26 -5.89
C ASN A 77 6.02 -10.70 -6.01
N GLU A 78 5.64 -11.08 -7.19
CA GLU A 78 4.32 -11.60 -7.50
C GLU A 78 4.08 -12.95 -6.79
N ILE A 79 2.96 -13.07 -6.06
CA ILE A 79 2.55 -14.27 -5.34
C ILE A 79 1.23 -14.86 -5.81
N GLU A 80 0.38 -14.04 -6.45
CA GLU A 80 -0.91 -14.48 -6.97
C GLU A 80 -1.30 -13.66 -8.20
N ARG A 81 -1.97 -14.32 -9.17
CA ARG A 81 -2.55 -13.70 -10.36
C ARG A 81 -4.03 -14.07 -10.46
N ILE A 82 -4.89 -13.07 -10.40
CA ILE A 82 -6.34 -13.24 -10.48
C ILE A 82 -6.82 -12.73 -11.83
N HIS A 83 -7.18 -13.66 -12.72
CA HIS A 83 -7.67 -13.32 -14.06
C HIS A 83 -9.15 -12.95 -14.01
N LEU A 84 -9.48 -11.73 -14.43
CA LEU A 84 -10.85 -11.27 -14.57
C LEU A 84 -11.22 -11.20 -16.04
N ASP A 85 -12.28 -11.89 -16.41
CA ASP A 85 -12.89 -11.94 -17.75
C ASP A 85 -14.39 -12.24 -17.59
N PRO A 86 -15.27 -11.24 -17.73
CA PRO A 86 -16.71 -11.43 -17.61
C PRO A 86 -17.31 -12.41 -18.63
N THR A 87 -16.63 -12.60 -19.76
CA THR A 87 -17.12 -13.51 -20.83
C THR A 87 -17.07 -14.98 -20.44
N VAL A 88 -16.23 -15.33 -19.45
CA VAL A 88 -16.09 -16.68 -18.91
C VAL A 88 -16.57 -16.79 -17.45
N GLY A 89 -17.18 -15.73 -16.90
CA GLY A 89 -17.78 -15.75 -15.58
C GLY A 89 -16.86 -15.28 -14.43
N ASN A 90 -15.68 -14.74 -14.72
CA ASN A 90 -14.76 -14.19 -13.73
C ASN A 90 -14.95 -12.67 -13.64
N TYR A 91 -15.83 -12.22 -12.75
CA TYR A 91 -16.31 -10.83 -12.72
C TYR A 91 -15.53 -9.89 -11.80
N SER A 92 -14.99 -10.41 -10.71
CA SER A 92 -14.48 -9.56 -9.64
C SER A 92 -13.44 -10.26 -8.78
N CYS A 93 -12.66 -9.46 -8.06
CA CYS A 93 -11.82 -9.91 -6.97
C CYS A 93 -11.93 -8.96 -5.78
N VAL A 94 -11.43 -9.43 -4.64
CA VAL A 94 -11.29 -8.65 -3.42
C VAL A 94 -9.81 -8.60 -3.07
N VAL A 95 -9.24 -7.42 -3.09
CA VAL A 95 -7.86 -7.18 -2.64
C VAL A 95 -7.89 -6.98 -1.13
N PRO A 96 -7.23 -7.85 -0.33
CA PRO A 96 -7.23 -7.72 1.12
C PRO A 96 -6.58 -6.42 1.59
N GLN A 97 -7.04 -5.92 2.74
CA GLN A 97 -6.43 -4.78 3.41
C GLN A 97 -4.91 -4.98 3.54
N GLY A 98 -4.13 -3.98 3.12
CA GLY A 98 -2.68 -3.96 3.23
C GLY A 98 -1.93 -4.80 2.19
N ALA A 99 -2.62 -5.56 1.33
CA ALA A 99 -1.96 -6.33 0.29
C ALA A 99 -1.35 -5.43 -0.80
N TRP A 100 -0.07 -5.66 -1.12
CA TRP A 100 0.56 -5.04 -2.28
C TRP A 100 -0.02 -5.61 -3.56
N HIS A 101 -0.44 -4.75 -4.48
CA HIS A 101 -1.08 -5.19 -5.71
C HIS A 101 -0.87 -4.21 -6.87
N THR A 102 -1.13 -4.70 -8.06
CA THR A 102 -1.16 -3.95 -9.30
C THR A 102 -2.09 -4.63 -10.29
N VAL A 103 -2.42 -3.95 -11.38
CA VAL A 103 -3.26 -4.49 -12.44
C VAL A 103 -2.52 -4.51 -13.77
N GLU A 104 -2.62 -5.64 -14.49
CA GLU A 104 -2.23 -5.78 -15.90
C GLU A 104 -3.46 -5.73 -16.78
N VAL A 105 -3.43 -4.89 -17.79
CA VAL A 105 -4.55 -4.69 -18.73
C VAL A 105 -4.27 -5.47 -20.01
N LEU A 106 -5.05 -6.54 -20.24
CA LEU A 106 -4.90 -7.40 -21.41
C LEU A 106 -5.72 -6.93 -22.61
N GLU A 107 -6.92 -6.40 -22.36
CA GLU A 107 -7.82 -5.80 -23.34
C GLU A 107 -8.34 -4.46 -22.80
N PRO A 108 -8.85 -3.54 -23.65
CA PRO A 108 -9.51 -2.33 -23.16
C PRO A 108 -10.59 -2.67 -22.13
N SER A 109 -10.44 -2.18 -20.92
CA SER A 109 -11.19 -2.62 -19.74
C SER A 109 -11.79 -1.46 -18.98
N VAL A 110 -12.95 -1.66 -18.38
CA VAL A 110 -13.48 -0.76 -17.36
C VAL A 110 -13.73 -1.54 -16.08
N ILE A 111 -13.09 -1.11 -15.02
CA ILE A 111 -13.31 -1.63 -13.67
C ILE A 111 -14.15 -0.64 -12.86
N TYR A 112 -14.96 -1.17 -11.95
CA TYR A 112 -15.54 -0.45 -10.84
C TYR A 112 -14.77 -0.84 -9.57
N GLU A 113 -14.19 0.17 -8.92
CA GLU A 113 -13.48 0.03 -7.66
C GLU A 113 -14.29 0.64 -6.53
N SER A 114 -14.31 -0.05 -5.39
CA SER A 114 -14.84 0.50 -4.16
C SER A 114 -14.02 0.11 -2.94
N LYS A 115 -13.79 1.08 -2.08
CA LYS A 115 -13.08 0.90 -0.80
C LYS A 115 -13.48 1.97 0.21
N ASP A 116 -13.24 1.68 1.47
CA ASP A 116 -13.44 2.64 2.55
C ASP A 116 -12.32 3.68 2.59
N GLY A 117 -12.61 4.81 3.20
CA GLY A 117 -11.68 5.92 3.35
C GLY A 117 -11.90 7.03 2.32
N LYS A 118 -11.57 8.23 2.71
CA LYS A 118 -11.68 9.40 1.86
C LYS A 118 -10.55 9.41 0.84
N TYR A 119 -10.86 9.75 -0.42
CA TYR A 119 -9.88 9.79 -1.49
C TYR A 119 -8.70 10.71 -1.16
N GLY A 120 -7.48 10.18 -1.22
CA GLY A 120 -6.25 10.89 -0.90
C GLY A 120 -5.93 11.00 0.60
N GLU A 121 -6.82 10.52 1.48
CA GLU A 121 -6.65 10.50 2.94
C GLU A 121 -6.75 9.07 3.53
N ASP A 122 -6.87 8.06 2.68
CA ASP A 122 -7.04 6.64 3.02
C ASP A 122 -5.71 5.92 3.35
N GLY A 123 -4.60 6.67 3.37
CA GLY A 123 -3.28 6.10 3.67
C GLY A 123 -2.69 5.25 2.54
N SER A 124 -3.28 5.27 1.35
CA SER A 124 -2.75 4.55 0.19
C SER A 124 -1.30 4.95 -0.08
N GLU A 125 -0.45 3.96 -0.35
CA GLU A 125 0.96 4.18 -0.62
C GLU A 125 1.46 3.31 -1.78
N THR A 126 2.42 3.82 -2.54
CA THR A 126 3.10 3.04 -3.58
C THR A 126 4.29 2.28 -3.01
N PHE A 127 4.62 1.16 -3.63
CA PHE A 127 5.73 0.31 -3.22
C PHE A 127 7.09 1.04 -3.28
N ASP A 128 7.28 1.89 -4.30
CA ASP A 128 8.50 2.70 -4.43
C ASP A 128 8.60 3.74 -3.31
N ALA A 129 7.50 4.41 -2.95
CA ALA A 129 7.48 5.34 -1.83
C ALA A 129 7.73 4.64 -0.48
N PHE A 130 7.17 3.44 -0.30
CA PHE A 130 7.42 2.61 0.87
C PHE A 130 8.89 2.20 0.97
N LYS A 131 9.48 1.68 -0.13
CA LYS A 131 10.90 1.34 -0.17
C LYS A 131 11.81 2.53 0.11
N ALA A 132 11.47 3.71 -0.42
CA ALA A 132 12.22 4.93 -0.16
C ALA A 132 12.21 5.29 1.33
N LYS A 133 11.04 5.25 1.99
CA LYS A 133 10.93 5.46 3.44
C LYS A 133 11.76 4.44 4.24
N VAL A 134 11.66 3.14 3.89
CA VAL A 134 12.44 2.09 4.54
C VAL A 134 13.94 2.30 4.32
N ALA A 135 14.36 2.81 3.16
CA ALA A 135 15.75 3.13 2.87
C ALA A 135 16.22 4.36 3.67
N GLU A 136 15.38 5.40 3.78
CA GLU A 136 15.64 6.58 4.62
C GLU A 136 15.73 6.19 6.10
N ASP A 137 14.83 5.33 6.59
CA ASP A 137 14.89 4.80 7.96
C ASP A 137 16.17 3.99 8.22
N LYS A 138 16.68 3.27 7.21
CA LYS A 138 17.97 2.56 7.30
C LYS A 138 19.17 3.49 7.24
N THR A 139 19.04 4.66 6.62
CA THR A 139 20.08 5.71 6.53
C THR A 139 19.95 6.74 7.64
N ALA A 140 18.83 6.78 8.36
CA ALA A 140 18.71 7.49 9.61
C ALA A 140 19.87 7.04 10.52
N PRO A 141 20.57 7.95 11.20
CA PRO A 141 21.70 7.57 12.04
C PRO A 141 21.21 6.53 13.05
N THR A 142 21.54 5.27 12.78
CA THR A 142 21.30 4.21 13.75
C THR A 142 22.10 4.59 14.97
N PHE A 143 21.45 4.71 16.11
CA PHE A 143 22.12 4.99 17.41
C PHE A 143 23.17 3.93 17.76
N SER A 144 23.30 2.89 16.94
CA SER A 144 24.10 1.70 17.17
C SER A 144 25.56 1.96 17.48
N ASN A 145 26.10 3.14 17.24
CA ASN A 145 27.51 3.41 17.47
C ASN A 145 27.83 4.75 18.15
N CYS A 146 26.81 5.49 18.65
CA CYS A 146 27.06 6.77 19.32
C CYS A 146 28.02 6.64 20.51
N PHE A 147 28.02 5.47 21.20
CA PHE A 147 28.81 5.27 22.42
C PHE A 147 29.73 4.04 22.35
N GLY A 148 29.74 3.27 21.26
CA GLY A 148 30.55 2.05 21.14
C GLY A 148 30.17 0.92 22.12
N ASP A 149 29.06 1.07 22.85
CA ASP A 149 28.59 0.17 23.90
C ASP A 149 27.06 0.07 23.82
N LEU A 150 26.55 -1.16 23.64
CA LEU A 150 25.12 -1.41 23.49
C LEU A 150 24.31 -0.95 24.71
N ARG A 151 24.82 -1.17 25.90
CA ARG A 151 24.16 -0.74 27.15
C ARG A 151 23.92 0.78 27.15
N LYS A 152 24.95 1.57 26.84
CA LYS A 152 24.84 3.04 26.76
C LYS A 152 23.91 3.50 25.68
N ASN A 153 23.90 2.81 24.54
CA ASN A 153 22.97 3.11 23.45
C ASN A 153 21.50 2.84 23.86
N ILE A 154 21.26 1.75 24.59
CA ILE A 154 19.93 1.43 25.16
C ILE A 154 19.51 2.49 26.20
N GLU A 155 20.40 2.83 27.13
CA GLU A 155 20.12 3.86 28.14
C GLU A 155 19.78 5.21 27.50
N TYR A 156 20.52 5.61 26.48
CA TYR A 156 20.27 6.86 25.76
C TYR A 156 18.92 6.83 25.03
N LEU A 157 18.61 5.74 24.31
CA LEU A 157 17.33 5.58 23.61
C LEU A 157 16.16 5.64 24.60
N ILE A 158 16.25 4.92 25.73
CA ILE A 158 15.23 4.94 26.77
C ILE A 158 15.07 6.36 27.35
N GLY A 159 16.16 7.07 27.56
CA GLY A 159 16.13 8.46 28.03
C GLY A 159 15.39 9.39 27.07
N MET A 160 15.64 9.26 25.76
CA MET A 160 14.93 10.04 24.73
C MET A 160 13.44 9.71 24.68
N GLU A 161 13.08 8.42 24.72
CA GLU A 161 11.66 8.00 24.66
C GLU A 161 10.89 8.46 25.90
N ARG A 162 11.53 8.42 27.09
CA ARG A 162 10.95 8.99 28.31
C ARG A 162 10.67 10.48 28.20
N GLN A 163 11.60 11.24 27.64
CA GLN A 163 11.40 12.69 27.41
C GLN A 163 10.27 12.97 26.43
N SER A 164 10.05 12.07 25.46
CA SER A 164 8.98 12.16 24.47
C SER A 164 7.64 11.62 24.97
N GLY A 165 7.56 11.08 26.20
CA GLY A 165 6.33 10.51 26.78
C GLY A 165 5.96 9.12 26.26
N ARG A 166 6.84 8.42 25.55
CA ARG A 166 6.59 7.11 24.90
C ARG A 166 7.15 5.92 25.68
N ILE A 167 7.02 5.92 26.97
CA ILE A 167 7.62 4.88 27.84
C ILE A 167 7.01 3.49 27.61
N GLU A 168 5.73 3.41 27.29
CA GLU A 168 5.00 2.14 27.11
C GLU A 168 5.39 1.39 25.83
N GLU A 169 6.08 2.04 24.90
CA GLU A 169 6.51 1.46 23.62
C GLU A 169 7.91 0.83 23.68
N ILE A 170 8.63 0.99 24.78
CA ILE A 170 10.03 0.51 24.92
C ILE A 170 10.03 -0.98 25.20
N THR A 171 10.00 -1.78 24.14
CA THR A 171 10.16 -3.23 24.19
C THR A 171 11.51 -3.65 23.65
N PRO A 172 12.05 -4.87 23.99
CA PRO A 172 13.29 -5.36 23.38
C PRO A 172 13.23 -5.36 21.86
N LEU A 173 12.08 -5.68 21.28
CA LEU A 173 11.88 -5.65 19.82
C LEU A 173 11.99 -4.22 19.27
N TYR A 174 11.39 -3.23 19.94
CA TYR A 174 11.51 -1.83 19.57
C TYR A 174 12.97 -1.39 19.59
N VAL A 175 13.68 -1.67 20.69
CA VAL A 175 15.11 -1.33 20.88
C VAL A 175 15.98 -2.01 19.80
N SER A 176 15.73 -3.30 19.53
CA SER A 176 16.43 -4.06 18.47
C SER A 176 16.31 -3.38 17.12
N ARG A 177 15.11 -2.93 16.76
CA ARG A 177 14.86 -2.23 15.48
C ARG A 177 15.53 -0.87 15.44
N MET A 178 15.41 -0.09 16.51
CA MET A 178 15.96 1.26 16.58
C MET A 178 17.48 1.28 16.56
N LEU A 179 18.14 0.31 17.22
CA LEU A 179 19.59 0.22 17.29
C LEU A 179 20.20 -0.65 16.18
N ASN A 180 19.36 -1.34 15.39
CA ASN A 180 19.79 -2.32 14.39
C ASN A 180 20.73 -3.40 14.98
N VAL A 181 20.36 -3.96 16.13
CA VAL A 181 21.07 -4.99 16.87
C VAL A 181 20.20 -6.24 16.98
N PRO A 182 20.74 -7.46 16.90
CA PRO A 182 19.96 -8.69 17.06
C PRO A 182 19.12 -8.70 18.33
N LEU A 183 17.85 -9.13 18.19
CA LEU A 183 16.88 -9.13 19.31
C LEU A 183 17.41 -9.88 20.53
N GLU A 184 18.00 -11.05 20.34
CA GLU A 184 18.58 -11.88 21.42
C GLU A 184 19.64 -11.14 22.24
N GLU A 185 20.46 -10.32 21.58
CA GLU A 185 21.50 -9.53 22.23
C GLU A 185 20.88 -8.39 23.04
N VAL A 186 19.86 -7.72 22.51
CA VAL A 186 19.10 -6.67 23.19
C VAL A 186 18.40 -7.25 24.41
N GLU A 187 17.69 -8.37 24.28
CA GLU A 187 17.01 -9.05 25.38
C GLU A 187 17.98 -9.40 26.51
N ARG A 188 19.15 -9.93 26.18
CA ARG A 188 20.19 -10.24 27.16
C ARG A 188 20.63 -8.98 27.91
N VAL A 189 20.97 -7.91 27.19
CA VAL A 189 21.48 -6.68 27.80
C VAL A 189 20.39 -5.96 28.62
N MET A 190 19.15 -5.85 28.12
CA MET A 190 18.05 -5.26 28.87
C MET A 190 17.74 -6.04 30.15
N LYS A 191 17.79 -7.37 30.10
CA LYS A 191 17.66 -8.22 31.30
C LYS A 191 18.77 -7.97 32.31
N GLU A 192 20.03 -7.81 31.88
CA GLU A 192 21.15 -7.45 32.75
C GLU A 192 21.00 -6.04 33.35
N MET A 193 20.27 -5.15 32.67
CA MET A 193 19.95 -3.79 33.12
C MET A 193 18.72 -3.73 34.06
N ASN A 194 18.00 -4.84 34.23
CA ASN A 194 16.72 -4.94 34.93
C ASN A 194 15.61 -4.03 34.33
N ILE A 195 15.54 -3.94 33.07
CA ILE A 195 14.52 -3.22 32.27
C ILE A 195 13.91 -4.12 31.20
#